data_7ede810ba769ef027210bc891da858dd
#
_entry.id   7ede810ba769ef027210bc891da858dd
#
_cell.length_a   1.000
_cell.length_b   1.000
_cell.length_c   1.000
_cell.angle_alpha   90.00
_cell.angle_beta   90.00
_cell.angle_gamma   90.00
#
_symmetry.space_group_name_H-M   'P 1'
#
loop_
_entity.id
_entity.type
_entity.pdbx_description
1 polymer ?
#
loop_
_entity_poly.entity_id
_entity_poly.type
_entity_poly.pdbx_seq_one_letter_code
_entity_poly.pdbx_strand_id
1 'polypeptide(L)'
;MQNECWLVKKDRVWAMRFLKDKHPDEDGTIYIRGHYASCRLRFLHGITPYVQLHESEKLTYEKARDLWRSSVETEWEVSKKPLWETS
;
A
#
# COMPACT_ATOMS: atom_id res chain seq x y z
N MET A 1 8.52 -9.42 8.83
CA MET A 1 7.81 -8.59 7.84
C MET A 1 7.68 -7.17 8.36
N GLN A 2 7.94 -6.20 7.54
CA GLN A 2 7.75 -4.82 7.91
C GLN A 2 6.26 -4.53 8.13
N ASN A 3 5.98 -3.59 9.03
CA ASN A 3 4.59 -3.21 9.33
C ASN A 3 3.92 -2.43 8.21
N GLU A 4 4.69 -1.97 7.24
CA GLU A 4 4.22 -1.14 6.15
C GLU A 4 4.97 -1.49 4.88
N CYS A 5 4.22 -1.68 3.80
CA CYS A 5 4.79 -2.02 2.50
C CYS A 5 4.13 -1.15 1.42
N TRP A 6 4.91 -0.76 0.44
CA TRP A 6 4.47 0.16 -0.61
C TRP A 6 4.71 -0.45 -1.99
N LEU A 7 3.73 -0.31 -2.86
CA LEU A 7 3.84 -0.67 -4.27
C LEU A 7 3.50 0.55 -5.12
N VAL A 8 4.22 0.72 -6.21
CA VAL A 8 3.95 1.76 -7.19
C VAL A 8 3.79 1.12 -8.56
N LYS A 9 2.77 1.54 -9.30
CA LYS A 9 2.56 1.07 -10.64
C LYS A 9 3.61 1.68 -11.57
N LYS A 10 3.97 0.97 -12.64
CA LYS A 10 5.02 1.41 -13.56
C LYS A 10 4.73 2.76 -14.22
N ASP A 11 3.45 3.14 -14.32
CA ASP A 11 3.07 4.46 -14.85
C ASP A 11 3.33 5.61 -13.88
N ARG A 12 3.70 5.31 -12.63
CA ARG A 12 3.98 6.29 -11.58
C ARG A 12 2.78 7.16 -11.19
N VAL A 13 1.58 6.67 -11.47
CA VAL A 13 0.32 7.36 -11.11
C VAL A 13 -0.40 6.66 -9.98
N TRP A 14 -0.35 5.34 -9.95
CA TRP A 14 -1.07 4.54 -8.97
C TRP A 14 -0.14 3.95 -7.94
N ALA A 15 -0.60 3.90 -6.71
CA ALA A 15 0.17 3.36 -5.60
C ALA A 15 -0.72 2.56 -4.65
N MET A 16 -0.14 1.59 -3.99
CA MET A 16 -0.79 0.82 -2.94
C MET A 16 0.05 0.84 -1.68
N ARG A 17 -0.63 0.87 -0.54
CA ARG A 17 0.03 0.71 0.75
C ARG A 17 -0.64 -0.43 1.51
N PHE A 18 0.17 -1.32 2.07
CA PHE A 18 -0.28 -2.35 2.97
C PHE A 18 0.24 -2.02 4.36
N LEU A 19 -0.66 -1.80 5.30
CA LEU A 19 -0.33 -1.43 6.66
C LEU A 19 -0.91 -2.45 7.63
N LYS A 20 -0.04 -3.07 8.43
CA LYS A 20 -0.47 -4.01 9.45
C LYS A 20 -1.07 -3.24 10.63
N ASP A 21 -2.26 -3.62 11.04
CA ASP A 21 -2.90 -3.03 12.21
C ASP A 21 -2.08 -3.33 13.46
N LYS A 22 -2.03 -2.38 14.37
CA LYS A 22 -1.26 -2.51 15.61
C LYS A 22 -1.93 -3.40 16.64
N HIS A 23 -3.24 -3.49 16.56
CA HIS A 23 -4.05 -4.22 17.54
C HIS A 23 -4.98 -5.19 16.84
N PRO A 24 -5.23 -6.36 17.47
CA PRO A 24 -6.19 -7.29 16.90
C PRO A 24 -7.61 -6.71 16.93
N ASP A 25 -8.42 -7.14 15.99
CA ASP A 25 -9.83 -6.81 15.94
C ASP A 25 -10.60 -7.62 17.00
N GLU A 26 -11.92 -7.44 17.06
CA GLU A 26 -12.78 -8.12 18.02
C GLU A 26 -12.67 -9.65 17.93
N ASP A 27 -12.41 -10.17 16.75
CA ASP A 27 -12.23 -11.62 16.54
C ASP A 27 -10.83 -12.12 16.89
N GLY A 28 -9.95 -11.26 17.40
CA GLY A 28 -8.58 -11.61 17.73
C GLY A 28 -7.62 -11.63 16.57
N THR A 29 -8.07 -11.27 15.38
CA THR A 29 -7.25 -11.29 14.17
C THR A 29 -6.61 -9.93 13.92
N ILE A 30 -5.31 -9.94 13.57
CA ILE A 30 -4.62 -8.72 13.14
C ILE A 30 -4.75 -8.63 11.62
N TYR A 31 -5.41 -7.58 11.18
CA TYR A 31 -5.68 -7.36 9.75
C TYR A 31 -4.63 -6.47 9.10
N ILE A 32 -4.58 -6.53 7.79
CA ILE A 32 -3.77 -5.66 6.96
C ILE A 32 -4.70 -4.65 6.28
N ARG A 33 -4.39 -3.37 6.43
CA ARG A 33 -5.13 -2.32 5.73
C ARG A 33 -4.48 -2.07 4.38
N GLY A 34 -5.24 -2.31 3.32
CA GLY A 34 -4.80 -2.01 1.97
C GLY A 34 -5.37 -0.68 1.53
N HIS A 35 -4.52 0.19 1.02
CA HIS A 35 -4.93 1.48 0.47
C HIS A 35 -4.53 1.56 -0.99
N TYR A 36 -5.46 1.94 -1.83
CA TYR A 36 -5.24 2.15 -3.26
C TYR A 36 -5.43 3.62 -3.57
N ALA A 37 -4.43 4.24 -4.13
CA ALA A 37 -4.43 5.68 -4.31
C ALA A 37 -3.85 6.09 -5.65
N SER A 38 -4.33 7.22 -6.17
CA SER A 38 -3.67 7.89 -7.27
C SER A 38 -2.79 9.02 -6.73
N CYS A 39 -1.61 9.14 -7.29
CA CYS A 39 -0.66 10.18 -6.93
C CYS A 39 0.18 10.51 -8.15
N ARG A 40 0.69 11.73 -8.19
CA ARG A 40 1.59 12.12 -9.29
C ARG A 40 3.02 12.03 -8.79
N LEU A 41 3.68 10.95 -9.14
CA LEU A 41 5.05 10.69 -8.72
C LEU A 41 6.07 11.13 -9.77
N ARG A 42 5.73 12.15 -10.57
CA ARG A 42 6.57 12.58 -11.68
C ARG A 42 7.99 12.92 -11.28
N PHE A 43 8.18 13.42 -10.09
CA PHE A 43 9.46 13.96 -9.70
C PHE A 43 10.17 13.14 -8.63
N LEU A 44 9.63 12.07 -8.21
CA LEU A 44 10.26 11.05 -7.34
C LEU A 44 11.29 11.53 -6.31
N HIS A 45 11.31 12.81 -6.01
CA HIS A 45 12.28 13.40 -5.10
C HIS A 45 11.78 13.48 -3.68
N GLY A 46 10.73 12.72 -3.37
CA GLY A 46 10.20 12.72 -2.03
C GLY A 46 8.76 12.25 -1.98
N ILE A 47 8.16 12.47 -0.82
CA ILE A 47 6.78 12.09 -0.55
C ILE A 47 5.86 13.11 -1.22
N THR A 48 4.89 12.62 -2.01
CA THR A 48 3.90 13.52 -2.57
C THR A 48 2.90 13.96 -1.49
N PRO A 49 2.63 15.26 -1.37
CA PRO A 49 1.62 15.73 -0.43
C PRO A 49 0.19 15.56 -0.95
N TYR A 50 0.04 15.29 -2.23
CA TYR A 50 -1.29 15.22 -2.87
C TYR A 50 -1.59 13.80 -3.31
N VAL A 51 -2.36 13.10 -2.50
CA VAL A 51 -2.80 11.74 -2.77
C VAL A 51 -4.30 11.68 -2.66
N GLN A 52 -4.92 11.08 -3.67
CA GLN A 52 -6.34 10.80 -3.63
C GLN A 52 -6.54 9.30 -3.36
N LEU A 53 -7.07 8.99 -2.19
CA LEU A 53 -7.40 7.60 -1.85
C LEU A 53 -8.68 7.20 -2.57
N HIS A 54 -8.62 6.07 -3.28
CA HIS A 54 -9.77 5.53 -3.99
C HIS A 54 -10.41 4.37 -3.25
N GLU A 55 -9.60 3.54 -2.62
CA GLU A 55 -10.10 2.40 -1.87
C GLU A 55 -9.28 2.20 -0.60
N SER A 56 -9.97 1.78 0.45
CA SER A 56 -9.35 1.33 1.68
C SER A 56 -10.03 0.03 2.09
N GLU A 57 -9.28 -1.02 2.29
CA GLU A 57 -9.80 -2.35 2.49
C GLU A 57 -9.12 -3.03 3.67
N LYS A 58 -9.92 -3.77 4.45
CA LYS A 58 -9.40 -4.58 5.54
C LYS A 58 -9.18 -6.00 5.02
N LEU A 59 -7.94 -6.45 5.01
CA LEU A 59 -7.55 -7.72 4.42
C LEU A 59 -6.98 -8.66 5.48
N THR A 60 -7.25 -9.96 5.31
CA THR A 60 -6.49 -10.96 6.08
C THR A 60 -5.05 -10.98 5.56
N TYR A 61 -4.15 -11.50 6.37
CA TYR A 61 -2.75 -11.63 5.96
C TYR A 61 -2.60 -12.41 4.64
N GLU A 62 -3.34 -13.50 4.50
CA GLU A 62 -3.28 -14.31 3.29
C GLU A 62 -3.74 -13.56 2.05
N LYS A 63 -4.85 -12.85 2.16
CA LYS A 63 -5.37 -12.06 1.03
C LYS A 63 -4.43 -10.93 0.66
N ALA A 64 -3.87 -10.26 1.65
CA ALA A 64 -2.89 -9.20 1.42
C ALA A 64 -1.65 -9.74 0.72
N ARG A 65 -1.15 -10.88 1.16
CA ARG A 65 0.02 -11.53 0.56
C ARG A 65 -0.26 -11.94 -0.88
N ASP A 66 -1.42 -12.51 -1.16
CA ASP A 66 -1.78 -12.93 -2.51
C ASP A 66 -1.91 -11.73 -3.44
N LEU A 67 -2.52 -10.65 -2.97
CA LEU A 67 -2.62 -9.41 -3.73
C LEU A 67 -1.23 -8.82 -4.00
N TRP A 68 -0.37 -8.82 -3.00
CA TRP A 68 1.01 -8.37 -3.13
C TRP A 68 1.73 -9.15 -4.23
N ARG A 69 1.70 -10.48 -4.16
CA ARG A 69 2.39 -11.34 -5.11
C ARG A 69 1.89 -11.14 -6.53
N SER A 70 0.57 -11.14 -6.72
CA SER A 70 0.00 -10.96 -8.05
C SER A 70 0.32 -9.58 -8.62
N SER A 71 0.37 -8.55 -7.78
CA SER A 71 0.71 -7.21 -8.22
C SER A 71 2.17 -7.10 -8.64
N VAL A 72 3.08 -7.64 -7.85
CA VAL A 72 4.52 -7.59 -8.14
C VAL A 72 4.85 -8.35 -9.44
N GLU A 73 4.09 -9.39 -9.76
CA GLU A 73 4.28 -10.15 -10.98
C GLU A 73 3.75 -9.44 -12.23
N THR A 74 3.04 -8.36 -12.09
CA THR A 74 2.45 -7.62 -13.20
C THR A 74 3.09 -6.25 -13.36
N GLU A 75 2.30 -5.19 -13.19
CA GLU A 75 2.74 -3.81 -13.47
C GLU A 75 3.22 -3.05 -12.24
N TRP A 76 3.32 -3.69 -11.09
CA TRP A 76 3.64 -3.02 -9.85
C TRP A 76 5.08 -3.30 -9.42
N GLU A 77 5.72 -2.29 -8.86
CA GLU A 77 7.08 -2.38 -8.33
C GLU A 77 7.07 -2.09 -6.84
N VAL A 78 7.94 -2.77 -6.11
CA VAL A 78 8.12 -2.52 -4.68
C VAL A 78 8.84 -1.20 -4.48
N SER A 79 8.29 -0.33 -3.64
CA SER A 79 8.95 0.90 -3.24
C SER A 79 9.51 0.72 -1.83
N LYS A 80 10.78 1.06 -1.66
CA LYS A 80 11.44 1.01 -0.34
C LYS A 80 11.13 2.24 0.51
N LYS A 81 10.57 3.27 -0.10
CA LYS A 81 10.25 4.53 0.56
C LYS A 81 8.75 4.75 0.55
N PRO A 82 8.23 5.42 1.58
CA PRO A 82 6.83 5.85 1.55
C PRO A 82 6.55 6.69 0.32
N LEU A 83 5.36 6.54 -0.23
CA LEU A 83 4.94 7.26 -1.44
C LEU A 83 4.08 8.47 -1.13
N TRP A 84 3.51 8.52 0.07
CA TRP A 84 2.80 9.70 0.55
C TRP A 84 2.95 9.80 2.07
N GLU A 85 2.64 10.98 2.59
CA GLU A 85 2.70 11.20 4.03
C GLU A 85 1.55 10.49 4.73
N THR A 86 1.90 9.83 5.82
CA THR A 86 0.91 9.19 6.70
C THR A 86 1.01 9.85 8.07
N SER A 87 -0.08 10.40 8.49
CA SER A 87 -0.15 11.00 9.83
C SER A 87 -0.45 9.92 10.88
#